data_e41bf0d0bc5b9d73965bb295cc146701
#
_entry.id   e41bf0d0bc5b9d73965bb295cc146701
#
_cell.length_a   1.000
_cell.length_b   1.000
_cell.length_c   1.000
_cell.angle_alpha   90.00
_cell.angle_beta   90.00
_cell.angle_gamma   90.00
#
_symmetry.space_group_name_H-M   'P 1'
#
loop_
_entity.id
_entity.type
_entity.pdbx_description
1 polymer ?
#
loop_
_entity_poly.entity_id
_entity_poly.type
_entity_poly.pdbx_seq_one_letter_code
_entity_poly.pdbx_strand_id
1 'polypeptide(L)'
;MASLTHVCMWHGNSWQAITAEEAAKLHPGGTVSAYSGLFMCELCGQYVILTDGDIRKRYFKHSAYEKSKDCPERTFGAGYSIPYDYQYYELPIRITAISASSFRFEIGLLRAPIISLSKDFRIEIKPKGVRDISYVFSKERLNYNSITYLPIGEFPFEKYIISFRNGNDKLHDFWPAEIKGIDPEGTLFEKDSGKKVLYDADVEIKKEYYLLKCGSRIVRSCKDMLIEKIMQKQIGWHTWTLYVISAANFNENTAKFFLEFHCRLTDYPISLQLVWPLYVEGNYLVKHNQNSMYMLV
;
A
#
# COMPACT_ATOMS: atom_id res chain seq x y z
N MET A 1 11.89 12.54 14.99
CA MET A 1 11.19 11.26 15.21
C MET A 1 9.78 11.42 14.69
N ALA A 2 9.42 10.71 13.64
CA ALA A 2 8.05 10.64 13.21
C ALA A 2 7.28 9.82 14.26
N SER A 3 6.28 10.40 14.87
CA SER A 3 5.37 9.70 15.76
C SER A 3 4.10 9.41 14.98
N LEU A 4 3.56 8.21 15.16
CA LEU A 4 2.22 7.89 14.68
C LEU A 4 1.22 8.90 15.25
N THR A 5 0.58 9.68 14.39
CA THR A 5 -0.38 10.70 14.82
C THR A 5 -1.74 10.09 15.08
N HIS A 6 -2.11 9.06 14.33
CA HIS A 6 -3.36 8.33 14.42
C HIS A 6 -3.11 6.83 14.34
N VAL A 7 -3.91 6.08 15.03
CA VAL A 7 -3.97 4.62 14.99
C VAL A 7 -5.43 4.20 15.11
N CYS A 8 -5.71 2.92 14.87
CA CYS A 8 -7.01 2.36 15.20
C CYS A 8 -7.00 1.82 16.63
N MET A 9 -8.03 2.13 17.41
CA MET A 9 -8.33 1.54 18.71
C MET A 9 -9.50 0.57 18.59
N TRP A 10 -9.40 -0.58 19.24
CA TRP A 10 -10.49 -1.57 19.30
C TRP A 10 -11.59 -1.15 20.29
N HIS A 11 -12.81 -1.10 19.82
CA HIS A 11 -14.01 -0.76 20.59
C HIS A 11 -14.99 -1.95 20.73
N GLY A 12 -14.46 -3.13 20.98
CA GLY A 12 -15.25 -4.34 21.24
C GLY A 12 -15.80 -5.04 19.99
N ASN A 13 -16.15 -4.32 18.94
CA ASN A 13 -16.70 -4.87 17.69
C ASN A 13 -16.18 -4.17 16.42
N SER A 14 -15.43 -3.09 16.56
CA SER A 14 -14.90 -2.32 15.42
C SER A 14 -13.63 -1.57 15.78
N TRP A 15 -12.85 -1.28 14.73
CA TRP A 15 -11.68 -0.42 14.82
C TRP A 15 -12.08 1.02 14.51
N GLN A 16 -11.69 1.94 15.38
CA GLN A 16 -11.93 3.36 15.21
C GLN A 16 -10.63 4.13 15.27
N ALA A 17 -10.46 5.09 14.37
CA ALA A 17 -9.29 5.96 14.38
C ALA A 17 -9.25 6.79 15.67
N ILE A 18 -8.07 6.86 16.29
CA ILE A 18 -7.86 7.62 17.53
C ILE A 18 -6.49 8.32 17.48
N THR A 19 -6.43 9.51 18.04
CA THR A 19 -5.18 10.24 18.24
C THR A 19 -4.47 9.81 19.51
N ALA A 20 -3.16 10.07 19.61
CA ALA A 20 -2.42 9.77 20.85
C ALA A 20 -2.91 10.61 22.04
N GLU A 21 -3.42 11.81 21.81
CA GLU A 21 -3.97 12.68 22.86
C GLU A 21 -5.30 12.12 23.42
N GLU A 22 -6.17 11.64 22.55
CA GLU A 22 -7.42 11.00 22.93
C GLU A 22 -7.17 9.68 23.66
N ALA A 23 -6.27 8.85 23.12
CA ALA A 23 -5.86 7.59 23.75
C ALA A 23 -5.25 7.81 25.14
N ALA A 24 -4.46 8.88 25.30
CA ALA A 24 -3.88 9.25 26.59
C ALA A 24 -4.94 9.62 27.65
N LYS A 25 -6.05 10.24 27.24
CA LYS A 25 -7.18 10.55 28.12
C LYS A 25 -7.92 9.30 28.57
N LEU A 26 -8.09 8.34 27.66
CA LEU A 26 -8.75 7.06 27.94
C LEU A 26 -7.88 6.11 28.79
N HIS A 27 -6.57 6.22 28.64
CA HIS A 27 -5.58 5.39 29.33
C HIS A 27 -4.57 6.29 30.08
N PRO A 28 -4.97 6.90 31.23
CA PRO A 28 -4.16 7.93 31.91
C PRO A 28 -2.88 7.38 32.56
N GLY A 29 -2.78 6.08 32.78
CA GLY A 29 -1.66 5.46 33.47
C GLY A 29 -0.71 4.70 32.56
N GLY A 30 0.58 5.07 32.58
CA GLY A 30 1.66 4.26 32.03
C GLY A 30 1.65 3.97 30.53
N THR A 31 2.57 3.11 30.12
CA THR A 31 2.69 2.61 28.76
C THR A 31 1.64 1.54 28.48
N VAL A 32 0.88 1.67 27.39
CA VAL A 32 0.04 0.58 26.87
C VAL A 32 0.84 -0.23 25.88
N SER A 33 1.13 -1.47 26.21
CA SER A 33 1.96 -2.38 25.41
C SER A 33 1.25 -2.78 24.12
N ALA A 34 2.02 -3.05 23.06
CA ALA A 34 1.52 -3.68 21.83
C ALA A 34 0.87 -5.04 22.09
N TYR A 35 1.31 -5.77 23.13
CA TYR A 35 0.70 -7.05 23.50
C TYR A 35 -0.74 -6.94 24.01
N SER A 36 -1.19 -5.74 24.36
CA SER A 36 -2.60 -5.52 24.75
C SER A 36 -3.57 -5.70 23.57
N GLY A 37 -3.07 -5.62 22.34
CA GLY A 37 -3.91 -5.66 21.15
C GLY A 37 -4.87 -4.48 20.99
N LEU A 38 -4.73 -3.43 21.80
CA LEU A 38 -5.70 -2.34 21.87
C LEU A 38 -5.53 -1.32 20.75
N PHE A 39 -4.30 -1.06 20.33
CA PHE A 39 -3.97 -0.07 19.31
C PHE A 39 -3.27 -0.72 18.12
N MET A 40 -3.70 -0.38 16.92
CA MET A 40 -3.20 -0.94 15.67
C MET A 40 -2.82 0.18 14.69
N CYS A 41 -1.68 0.05 14.03
CA CYS A 41 -1.30 0.94 12.94
C CYS A 41 -2.20 0.71 11.72
N GLU A 42 -2.82 1.77 11.21
CA GLU A 42 -3.71 1.69 10.04
C GLU A 42 -2.99 1.25 8.76
N LEU A 43 -1.68 1.52 8.66
CA LEU A 43 -0.92 1.28 7.44
C LEU A 43 -0.41 -0.15 7.34
N CYS A 44 0.04 -0.74 8.44
CA CYS A 44 0.66 -2.07 8.42
C CYS A 44 -0.13 -3.12 9.21
N GLY A 45 -1.22 -2.74 9.89
CA GLY A 45 -2.01 -3.64 10.70
C GLY A 45 -1.31 -4.16 11.97
N GLN A 46 -0.15 -3.65 12.31
CA GLN A 46 0.62 -4.09 13.48
C GLN A 46 0.15 -3.39 14.74
N TYR A 47 0.20 -4.10 15.86
CA TYR A 47 -0.05 -3.50 17.15
C TYR A 47 1.03 -2.49 17.52
N VAL A 48 0.62 -1.39 18.09
CA VAL A 48 1.50 -0.29 18.48
C VAL A 48 1.42 -0.02 19.97
N ILE A 49 2.45 0.64 20.46
CA ILE A 49 2.61 1.01 21.86
C ILE A 49 2.18 2.45 22.04
N LEU A 50 1.30 2.73 22.97
CA LEU A 50 1.09 4.09 23.48
C LEU A 50 2.14 4.34 24.58
N THR A 51 3.03 5.29 24.36
CA THR A 51 4.15 5.54 25.28
C THR A 51 3.71 6.25 26.56
N ASP A 52 4.45 6.08 27.63
CA ASP A 52 4.38 6.93 28.80
C ASP A 52 4.98 8.30 28.53
N GLY A 53 4.43 9.34 29.09
CA GLY A 53 4.68 10.71 28.71
C GLY A 53 5.17 11.65 29.79
N ASP A 54 5.89 11.18 30.82
CA ASP A 54 6.32 11.99 31.94
C ASP A 54 7.18 13.22 31.57
N ILE A 55 7.95 13.13 30.48
CA ILE A 55 8.81 14.22 29.98
C ILE A 55 8.35 14.73 28.61
N ARG A 56 7.64 13.92 27.83
CA ARG A 56 7.17 14.24 26.48
C ARG A 56 5.68 13.92 26.35
N LYS A 57 4.97 14.62 25.46
CA LYS A 57 3.61 14.21 25.09
C LYS A 57 3.61 12.75 24.66
N ARG A 58 2.63 11.99 25.13
CA ARG A 58 2.45 10.58 24.76
C ARG A 58 2.26 10.45 23.25
N TYR A 59 2.80 9.40 22.68
CA TYR A 59 2.72 9.12 21.24
C TYR A 59 2.68 7.62 21.00
N PHE A 60 2.22 7.24 19.82
CA PHE A 60 2.27 5.86 19.40
C PHE A 60 3.60 5.51 18.75
N LYS A 61 4.08 4.29 18.97
CA LYS A 61 5.25 3.74 18.30
C LYS A 61 5.07 2.26 18.02
N HIS A 62 5.69 1.76 16.94
CA HIS A 62 5.78 0.32 16.70
C HIS A 62 6.69 -0.35 17.73
N SER A 63 6.40 -1.63 18.04
CA SER A 63 7.26 -2.43 18.89
C SER A 63 8.62 -2.69 18.21
N ALA A 64 9.71 -2.62 18.97
CA ALA A 64 11.05 -2.91 18.46
C ALA A 64 11.23 -4.38 18.06
N TYR A 65 10.43 -5.27 18.63
CA TYR A 65 10.54 -6.72 18.45
C TYR A 65 9.69 -7.26 17.31
N GLU A 66 8.82 -6.46 16.73
CA GLU A 66 8.01 -6.89 15.61
C GLU A 66 8.80 -6.83 14.31
N LYS A 67 8.82 -7.98 13.64
CA LYS A 67 9.63 -8.20 12.44
C LYS A 67 9.08 -7.57 11.16
N SER A 68 7.87 -7.06 11.16
CA SER A 68 7.35 -6.34 9.99
C SER A 68 8.01 -4.98 9.91
N LYS A 69 9.10 -4.94 9.20
CA LYS A 69 9.97 -3.79 9.03
C LYS A 69 9.42 -2.77 8.03
N ASP A 70 8.26 -3.03 7.46
CA ASP A 70 7.82 -2.44 6.21
C ASP A 70 6.82 -1.29 6.37
N CYS A 71 6.54 -0.89 7.61
CA CYS A 71 5.65 0.24 7.84
C CYS A 71 6.39 1.57 7.65
N PRO A 72 5.94 2.44 6.75
CA PRO A 72 6.56 3.75 6.52
C PRO A 72 6.53 4.68 7.74
N GLU A 73 5.67 4.39 8.71
CA GLU A 73 5.59 5.15 9.96
C GLU A 73 6.39 4.52 11.12
N ARG A 74 7.17 3.49 10.85
CA ARG A 74 8.00 2.90 11.87
C ARG A 74 9.16 3.84 12.22
N THR A 75 9.21 4.27 13.45
CA THR A 75 10.38 4.98 13.97
C THR A 75 11.44 3.98 14.38
N PHE A 76 12.59 4.04 13.73
CA PHE A 76 13.76 3.25 14.15
C PHE A 76 14.46 3.94 15.32
N GLY A 77 14.69 3.19 16.40
CA GLY A 77 15.55 3.66 17.48
C GLY A 77 16.99 3.92 16.98
N ALA A 78 17.67 4.86 17.59
CA ALA A 78 19.08 5.13 17.30
C ALA A 78 19.89 3.82 17.45
N GLY A 79 20.43 3.30 16.36
CA GLY A 79 21.23 2.07 16.33
C GLY A 79 20.86 1.04 15.27
N TYR A 80 19.72 1.15 14.62
CA TYR A 80 19.41 0.31 13.47
C TYR A 80 19.59 1.12 12.18
N SER A 81 20.76 0.99 11.58
CA SER A 81 20.90 1.25 10.15
C SER A 81 20.20 0.09 9.44
N ILE A 82 19.04 0.35 8.83
CA ILE A 82 18.50 -0.55 7.83
C ILE A 82 19.50 -0.52 6.69
N PRO A 83 19.95 -1.68 6.19
CA PRO A 83 20.61 -1.69 4.90
C PRO A 83 19.66 -1.00 3.91
N TYR A 84 20.15 0.03 3.25
CA TYR A 84 19.40 0.81 2.26
C TYR A 84 18.88 -0.02 1.08
N ASP A 85 19.21 -1.31 1.02
CA ASP A 85 18.77 -2.28 0.01
C ASP A 85 17.36 -2.82 0.23
N TYR A 86 16.69 -2.47 1.33
CA TYR A 86 15.38 -3.00 1.64
C TYR A 86 14.29 -1.95 1.50
N GLN A 87 13.56 -2.17 0.44
CA GLN A 87 12.19 -1.76 0.23
C GLN A 87 12.02 -0.27 0.00
N TYR A 88 12.17 0.06 -1.23
CA TYR A 88 11.36 1.11 -1.79
C TYR A 88 9.91 0.76 -1.48
N TYR A 89 9.32 1.42 -0.51
CA TYR A 89 7.89 1.38 -0.30
C TYR A 89 7.27 1.81 -1.63
N GLU A 90 6.70 0.86 -2.36
CA GLU A 90 5.99 1.20 -3.56
C GLU A 90 4.78 2.00 -3.10
N LEU A 91 4.77 3.29 -3.40
CA LEU A 91 3.58 4.08 -3.19
C LEU A 91 2.44 3.45 -4.00
N PRO A 92 1.24 3.33 -3.42
CA PRO A 92 0.14 2.68 -4.11
C PRO A 92 -0.22 3.46 -5.37
N ILE A 93 -0.21 2.78 -6.50
CA ILE A 93 -0.74 3.29 -7.76
C ILE A 93 -2.10 2.65 -7.97
N ARG A 94 -3.04 3.39 -8.53
CA ARG A 94 -4.32 2.83 -8.95
C ARG A 94 -4.71 3.30 -10.35
N ILE A 95 -5.41 2.42 -11.05
CA ILE A 95 -6.07 2.73 -12.31
C ILE A 95 -7.50 3.17 -12.02
N THR A 96 -7.93 4.24 -12.65
CA THR A 96 -9.25 4.84 -12.42
C THR A 96 -9.88 5.30 -13.72
N ALA A 97 -11.13 5.73 -13.66
CA ALA A 97 -11.87 6.29 -14.79
C ALA A 97 -11.80 5.41 -16.05
N ILE A 98 -11.94 4.08 -15.86
CA ILE A 98 -11.90 3.13 -16.97
C ILE A 98 -13.18 3.27 -17.78
N SER A 99 -13.00 3.50 -19.07
CA SER A 99 -14.08 3.56 -20.07
C SER A 99 -13.67 2.77 -21.31
N ALA A 100 -14.53 2.71 -22.31
CA ALA A 100 -14.21 2.03 -23.57
C ALA A 100 -12.99 2.62 -24.32
N SER A 101 -12.57 3.85 -23.99
CA SER A 101 -11.50 4.56 -24.70
C SER A 101 -10.43 5.19 -23.83
N SER A 102 -10.59 5.18 -22.52
CA SER A 102 -9.65 5.86 -21.62
C SER A 102 -9.53 5.18 -20.26
N PHE A 103 -8.40 5.40 -19.62
CA PHE A 103 -8.11 5.12 -18.22
C PHE A 103 -7.21 6.22 -17.67
N ARG A 104 -7.14 6.34 -16.37
CA ARG A 104 -6.25 7.28 -15.67
C ARG A 104 -5.53 6.59 -14.55
N PHE A 105 -4.40 7.17 -14.17
CA PHE A 105 -3.63 6.69 -13.02
C PHE A 105 -3.60 7.73 -11.91
N GLU A 106 -3.50 7.24 -10.70
CA GLU A 106 -3.26 8.05 -9.52
C GLU A 106 -2.16 7.41 -8.68
N ILE A 107 -1.31 8.24 -8.08
CA ILE A 107 -0.33 7.82 -7.08
C ILE A 107 -0.88 8.17 -5.70
N GLY A 108 -0.89 7.21 -4.80
CA GLY A 108 -1.27 7.41 -3.42
C GLY A 108 -0.06 7.84 -2.60
N LEU A 109 -0.07 9.07 -2.11
CA LEU A 109 0.90 9.53 -1.13
C LEU A 109 0.46 9.10 0.26
N LEU A 110 1.32 8.38 0.94
CA LEU A 110 1.12 8.03 2.33
C LEU A 110 1.05 9.30 3.18
N ARG A 111 0.36 9.23 4.31
CA ARG A 111 0.29 10.38 5.21
C ARG A 111 1.69 10.74 5.73
N ALA A 112 1.95 12.01 5.81
CA ALA A 112 3.18 12.58 6.31
C ALA A 112 2.87 13.80 7.21
N PRO A 113 3.81 14.30 8.01
CA PRO A 113 3.58 15.42 8.91
C PRO A 113 3.47 16.75 8.15
N ILE A 114 2.45 16.88 7.30
CA ILE A 114 2.22 18.02 6.40
C ILE A 114 1.89 19.32 7.15
N ILE A 115 1.50 19.25 8.41
CA ILE A 115 1.18 20.46 9.21
C ILE A 115 2.39 21.39 9.31
N SER A 116 3.60 20.83 9.39
CA SER A 116 4.85 21.57 9.48
C SER A 116 5.35 22.13 8.14
N LEU A 117 4.70 21.80 7.02
CA LEU A 117 5.10 22.26 5.70
C LEU A 117 4.65 23.71 5.48
N SER A 118 5.46 24.49 4.76
CA SER A 118 5.13 25.86 4.39
C SER A 118 3.86 25.93 3.52
N LYS A 119 3.23 27.10 3.46
CA LYS A 119 2.08 27.34 2.57
C LYS A 119 2.47 27.20 1.09
N ASP A 120 3.72 27.54 0.76
CA ASP A 120 4.26 27.47 -0.59
C ASP A 120 4.84 26.10 -0.96
N PHE A 121 4.66 25.10 -0.11
CA PHE A 121 5.07 23.74 -0.40
C PHE A 121 4.37 23.22 -1.65
N ARG A 122 5.16 22.59 -2.54
CA ARG A 122 4.66 21.89 -3.72
C ARG A 122 5.35 20.54 -3.81
N ILE A 123 4.58 19.52 -4.13
CA ILE A 123 5.09 18.23 -4.56
C ILE A 123 5.01 18.16 -6.09
N GLU A 124 6.07 17.72 -6.70
CA GLU A 124 6.17 17.53 -8.13
C GLU A 124 6.45 16.05 -8.42
N ILE A 125 5.61 15.45 -9.26
CA ILE A 125 5.71 14.07 -9.70
C ILE A 125 5.98 14.08 -11.20
N LYS A 126 7.12 13.49 -11.60
CA LYS A 126 7.55 13.43 -13.01
C LYS A 126 7.80 12.01 -13.44
N PRO A 127 7.39 11.61 -14.64
CA PRO A 127 7.91 10.38 -15.25
C PRO A 127 9.43 10.48 -15.44
N LYS A 128 10.15 9.40 -15.09
CA LYS A 128 11.60 9.36 -15.27
C LYS A 128 11.95 9.35 -16.76
N GLY A 129 12.87 10.22 -17.15
CA GLY A 129 13.33 10.32 -18.55
C GLY A 129 12.44 11.14 -19.48
N VAL A 130 11.33 11.69 -18.99
CA VAL A 130 10.42 12.55 -19.78
C VAL A 130 10.51 13.98 -19.28
N ARG A 131 10.77 14.94 -20.19
CA ARG A 131 11.01 16.34 -19.80
C ARG A 131 9.74 17.18 -19.72
N ASP A 132 8.76 16.89 -20.57
CA ASP A 132 7.63 17.80 -20.79
C ASP A 132 6.38 17.44 -19.97
N ILE A 133 6.46 16.39 -19.15
CA ILE A 133 5.34 15.96 -18.30
C ILE A 133 5.72 16.13 -16.83
N SER A 134 4.90 16.91 -16.13
CA SER A 134 5.05 17.17 -14.71
C SER A 134 3.69 17.39 -14.07
N TYR A 135 3.48 16.79 -12.92
CA TYR A 135 2.27 16.93 -12.13
C TYR A 135 2.63 17.62 -10.82
N VAL A 136 2.13 18.83 -10.64
CA VAL A 136 2.47 19.67 -9.47
C VAL A 136 1.23 19.84 -8.60
N PHE A 137 1.38 19.56 -7.31
CA PHE A 137 0.31 19.66 -6.34
C PHE A 137 0.72 20.51 -5.16
N SER A 138 -0.22 21.29 -4.66
CA SER A 138 -0.01 22.11 -3.47
C SER A 138 -0.34 21.34 -2.18
N LYS A 139 0.09 21.90 -1.05
CA LYS A 139 -0.15 21.33 0.28
C LYS A 139 -1.63 21.06 0.55
N GLU A 140 -2.52 21.92 0.06
CA GLU A 140 -3.97 21.82 0.28
C GLU A 140 -4.60 20.58 -0.35
N ARG A 141 -3.91 19.96 -1.31
CA ARG A 141 -4.34 18.70 -1.92
C ARG A 141 -4.01 17.48 -1.07
N LEU A 142 -3.14 17.64 -0.08
CA LEU A 142 -2.67 16.53 0.75
C LEU A 142 -3.57 16.36 1.96
N ASN A 143 -3.97 15.13 2.21
CA ASN A 143 -4.71 14.76 3.41
C ASN A 143 -3.71 14.24 4.48
N TYR A 144 -3.75 14.79 5.66
CA TYR A 144 -2.88 14.37 6.76
C TYR A 144 -3.43 13.16 7.56
N ASN A 145 -4.68 12.79 7.33
CA ASN A 145 -5.34 11.68 8.03
C ASN A 145 -5.38 10.38 7.22
N SER A 146 -5.22 10.45 5.90
CA SER A 146 -5.35 9.30 5.01
C SER A 146 -4.43 9.40 3.81
N ILE A 147 -4.34 8.32 3.04
CA ILE A 147 -3.64 8.32 1.75
C ILE A 147 -4.30 9.34 0.82
N THR A 148 -3.48 10.21 0.25
CA THR A 148 -3.93 11.16 -0.78
C THR A 148 -3.63 10.58 -2.16
N TYR A 149 -4.64 10.32 -2.95
CA TYR A 149 -4.48 9.92 -4.33
C TYR A 149 -4.40 11.14 -5.25
N LEU A 150 -3.29 11.28 -5.96
CA LEU A 150 -3.01 12.38 -6.86
C LEU A 150 -3.02 11.89 -8.32
N PRO A 151 -3.78 12.56 -9.22
CA PRO A 151 -3.88 12.15 -10.60
C PRO A 151 -2.56 12.40 -11.36
N ILE A 152 -2.05 11.39 -12.03
CA ILE A 152 -0.84 11.42 -12.84
C ILE A 152 -1.09 11.15 -14.33
N GLY A 153 -2.31 11.43 -14.77
CA GLY A 153 -2.70 11.35 -16.17
C GLY A 153 -3.00 9.94 -16.66
N GLU A 154 -2.92 9.80 -17.99
CA GLU A 154 -3.34 8.59 -18.70
C GLU A 154 -2.14 7.78 -19.25
N PHE A 155 -0.94 8.32 -19.13
CA PHE A 155 0.26 7.69 -19.70
C PHE A 155 0.88 6.74 -18.68
N PRO A 156 1.01 5.45 -19.00
CA PRO A 156 1.70 4.49 -18.15
C PRO A 156 3.22 4.64 -18.30
N PHE A 157 3.86 5.05 -17.22
CA PHE A 157 5.31 5.14 -17.16
C PHE A 157 5.88 4.13 -16.17
N GLU A 158 7.05 3.58 -16.46
CA GLU A 158 7.70 2.56 -15.64
C GLU A 158 8.18 3.10 -14.29
N LYS A 159 8.54 4.39 -14.25
CA LYS A 159 9.10 5.02 -13.07
C LYS A 159 8.70 6.47 -12.96
N TYR A 160 8.51 6.94 -11.74
CA TYR A 160 8.25 8.33 -11.43
C TYR A 160 9.28 8.85 -10.43
N ILE A 161 9.62 10.12 -10.57
CA ILE A 161 10.46 10.88 -9.65
C ILE A 161 9.56 11.82 -8.85
N ILE A 162 9.73 11.81 -7.54
CA ILE A 162 9.05 12.73 -6.62
C ILE A 162 10.08 13.75 -6.13
N SER A 163 9.75 15.01 -6.25
CA SER A 163 10.55 16.12 -5.76
C SER A 163 9.70 17.16 -5.05
N PHE A 164 10.33 17.98 -4.23
CA PHE A 164 9.65 18.98 -3.43
C PHE A 164 10.20 20.38 -3.70
N ARG A 165 9.30 21.36 -3.74
CA ARG A 165 9.65 22.77 -3.67
C ARG A 165 9.25 23.30 -2.30
N ASN A 166 10.14 24.05 -1.65
CA ASN A 166 9.95 24.55 -0.29
C ASN A 166 9.62 23.43 0.72
N GLY A 167 10.21 22.25 0.49
CA GLY A 167 10.14 21.06 1.34
C GLY A 167 11.51 20.69 1.89
N ASN A 168 11.55 19.64 2.68
CA ASN A 168 12.76 19.08 3.26
C ASN A 168 12.97 17.66 2.68
N ASP A 169 14.21 17.27 2.40
CA ASP A 169 14.58 15.95 1.90
C ASP A 169 14.15 14.80 2.83
N LYS A 170 13.94 15.07 4.12
CA LYS A 170 13.34 14.13 5.06
C LYS A 170 11.95 13.64 4.69
N LEU A 171 11.27 14.34 3.78
CA LEU A 171 10.01 13.88 3.23
C LEU A 171 10.17 12.63 2.37
N HIS A 172 11.37 12.36 1.88
CA HIS A 172 11.67 11.09 1.19
C HIS A 172 11.65 9.87 2.10
N ASP A 173 11.65 10.06 3.41
CA ASP A 173 11.39 8.99 4.38
C ASP A 173 9.92 8.50 4.32
N PHE A 174 9.00 9.33 3.82
CA PHE A 174 7.59 9.02 3.63
C PHE A 174 7.23 8.79 2.16
N TRP A 175 7.81 9.56 1.28
CA TRP A 175 7.55 9.55 -0.16
C TRP A 175 8.88 9.37 -0.91
N PRO A 176 9.25 8.14 -1.29
CA PRO A 176 10.53 7.87 -1.95
C PRO A 176 10.77 8.78 -3.14
N ALA A 177 12.03 9.18 -3.35
CA ALA A 177 12.40 10.07 -4.47
C ALA A 177 12.15 9.43 -5.84
N GLU A 178 12.23 8.10 -5.93
CA GLU A 178 11.89 7.33 -7.12
C GLU A 178 10.94 6.20 -6.74
N ILE A 179 9.88 6.02 -7.52
CA ILE A 179 8.91 4.94 -7.36
C ILE A 179 8.74 4.17 -8.65
N LYS A 180 8.44 2.87 -8.53
CA LYS A 180 8.05 2.02 -9.65
C LYS A 180 6.64 2.38 -10.10
N GLY A 181 6.46 2.50 -11.40
CA GLY A 181 5.20 2.79 -12.05
C GLY A 181 4.52 1.54 -12.61
N ILE A 182 4.28 1.58 -13.92
CA ILE A 182 3.56 0.58 -14.69
C ILE A 182 4.56 -0.21 -15.51
N ASP A 183 4.61 -1.52 -15.30
CA ASP A 183 5.44 -2.42 -16.07
C ASP A 183 4.81 -2.66 -17.44
N PRO A 184 5.51 -2.38 -18.56
CA PRO A 184 4.99 -2.60 -19.90
C PRO A 184 4.78 -4.08 -20.24
N GLU A 185 5.50 -5.00 -19.60
CA GLU A 185 5.30 -6.44 -19.80
C GLU A 185 4.00 -6.94 -19.18
N GLY A 186 3.46 -6.20 -18.22
CA GLY A 186 2.15 -6.42 -17.64
C GLY A 186 2.07 -5.98 -16.18
N THR A 187 1.06 -5.19 -15.88
CA THR A 187 0.76 -4.73 -14.52
C THR A 187 -0.65 -5.15 -14.15
N LEU A 188 -0.79 -5.83 -13.01
CA LEU A 188 -2.07 -6.22 -12.46
C LEU A 188 -2.64 -5.14 -11.53
N PHE A 189 -3.97 -5.00 -11.57
CA PHE A 189 -4.72 -4.14 -10.67
C PHE A 189 -5.93 -4.90 -10.14
N GLU A 190 -6.27 -4.72 -8.90
CA GLU A 190 -7.54 -5.20 -8.37
C GLU A 190 -8.70 -4.51 -9.09
N LYS A 191 -9.68 -5.27 -9.57
CA LYS A 191 -10.80 -4.68 -10.31
C LYS A 191 -11.65 -3.76 -9.44
N ASP A 192 -11.85 -4.12 -8.18
CA ASP A 192 -12.74 -3.40 -7.27
C ASP A 192 -12.14 -2.07 -6.78
N SER A 193 -10.86 -2.09 -6.41
CA SER A 193 -10.18 -0.92 -5.84
C SER A 193 -9.39 -0.12 -6.87
N GLY A 194 -9.10 -0.72 -8.01
CA GLY A 194 -8.16 -0.21 -9.02
C GLY A 194 -6.70 -0.21 -8.56
N LYS A 195 -6.38 -0.71 -7.37
CA LYS A 195 -5.02 -0.69 -6.84
C LYS A 195 -4.10 -1.65 -7.58
N LYS A 196 -2.90 -1.20 -7.88
CA LYS A 196 -1.83 -2.04 -8.42
C LYS A 196 -1.54 -3.19 -7.46
N VAL A 197 -1.52 -4.40 -7.98
CA VAL A 197 -1.05 -5.58 -7.27
C VAL A 197 0.47 -5.51 -7.21
N LEU A 198 1.02 -5.64 -6.02
CA LEU A 198 2.48 -5.59 -5.81
C LEU A 198 3.14 -6.89 -6.30
N TYR A 199 4.43 -6.82 -6.59
CA TYR A 199 5.21 -8.01 -6.89
C TYR A 199 5.21 -8.96 -5.69
N ASP A 200 5.21 -10.26 -5.98
CA ASP A 200 5.12 -11.35 -5.00
C ASP A 200 3.85 -11.36 -4.14
N ALA A 201 2.85 -10.54 -4.51
CA ALA A 201 1.56 -10.58 -3.85
C ALA A 201 0.74 -11.81 -4.28
N ASP A 202 -0.13 -12.23 -3.39
CA ASP A 202 -1.07 -13.30 -3.67
C ASP A 202 -2.28 -12.75 -4.44
N VAL A 203 -2.68 -13.47 -5.49
CA VAL A 203 -3.90 -13.24 -6.26
C VAL A 203 -4.80 -14.46 -6.13
N GLU A 204 -6.10 -14.22 -6.07
CA GLU A 204 -7.08 -15.26 -5.74
C GLU A 204 -7.75 -15.82 -7.00
N ILE A 205 -8.05 -17.13 -7.00
CA ILE A 205 -8.93 -17.72 -8.01
C ILE A 205 -10.33 -17.10 -7.93
N LYS A 206 -11.03 -17.08 -9.05
CA LYS A 206 -12.41 -16.56 -9.19
C LYS A 206 -12.56 -15.06 -8.90
N LYS A 207 -11.48 -14.38 -8.56
CA LYS A 207 -11.44 -12.91 -8.45
C LYS A 207 -11.00 -12.32 -9.78
N GLU A 208 -11.59 -11.20 -10.14
CA GLU A 208 -11.26 -10.49 -11.37
C GLU A 208 -10.21 -9.42 -11.12
N TYR A 209 -9.26 -9.33 -12.04
CA TYR A 209 -8.20 -8.33 -12.03
C TYR A 209 -8.15 -7.63 -13.38
N TYR A 210 -7.73 -6.38 -13.39
CA TYR A 210 -7.30 -5.73 -14.61
C TYR A 210 -5.84 -6.08 -14.89
N LEU A 211 -5.55 -6.43 -16.13
CA LEU A 211 -4.19 -6.57 -16.64
C LEU A 211 -3.95 -5.50 -17.70
N LEU A 212 -3.08 -4.56 -17.43
CA LEU A 212 -2.62 -3.58 -18.40
C LEU A 212 -1.27 -4.00 -18.97
N LYS A 213 -1.18 -4.12 -20.28
CA LYS A 213 0.01 -4.59 -20.99
C LYS A 213 0.30 -3.75 -22.22
N CYS A 214 1.59 -3.51 -22.47
CA CYS A 214 2.07 -2.89 -23.70
C CYS A 214 2.25 -3.96 -24.79
N GLY A 215 1.96 -3.59 -26.03
CA GLY A 215 2.15 -4.41 -27.21
C GLY A 215 0.92 -5.21 -27.60
N SER A 216 1.01 -5.81 -28.80
CA SER A 216 -0.06 -6.59 -29.42
C SER A 216 0.04 -8.10 -29.13
N ARG A 217 1.05 -8.54 -28.37
CA ARG A 217 1.17 -9.95 -28.00
C ARG A 217 -0.05 -10.36 -27.20
N ILE A 218 -0.79 -11.30 -27.78
CA ILE A 218 -1.93 -11.93 -27.11
C ILE A 218 -1.40 -12.57 -25.83
N VAL A 219 -2.04 -12.24 -24.72
CA VAL A 219 -1.82 -12.93 -23.47
C VAL A 219 -2.16 -14.40 -23.72
N ARG A 220 -1.25 -15.33 -23.42
CA ARG A 220 -1.52 -16.76 -23.62
C ARG A 220 -2.70 -17.15 -22.75
N SER A 221 -3.78 -17.54 -23.39
CA SER A 221 -4.92 -18.11 -22.67
C SER A 221 -4.65 -19.59 -22.36
N CYS A 222 -5.06 -20.03 -21.20
CA CYS A 222 -5.21 -21.45 -20.89
C CYS A 222 -6.67 -21.74 -20.56
N LYS A 223 -7.05 -23.03 -20.58
CA LYS A 223 -8.44 -23.50 -20.48
C LYS A 223 -9.20 -22.90 -19.26
N ASP A 224 -8.48 -22.67 -18.14
CA ASP A 224 -9.09 -22.24 -16.89
C ASP A 224 -8.89 -20.72 -16.64
N MET A 225 -8.49 -19.97 -17.66
CA MET A 225 -8.39 -18.51 -17.60
C MET A 225 -9.51 -17.85 -18.38
N LEU A 226 -10.21 -16.93 -17.74
CA LEU A 226 -11.02 -15.92 -18.40
C LEU A 226 -10.12 -14.75 -18.76
N ILE A 227 -10.08 -14.37 -20.01
CA ILE A 227 -9.33 -13.21 -20.50
C ILE A 227 -10.22 -12.43 -21.46
N GLU A 228 -10.67 -11.28 -21.04
CA GLU A 228 -11.54 -10.39 -21.81
C GLU A 228 -10.83 -9.09 -22.10
N LYS A 229 -10.73 -8.72 -23.37
CA LYS A 229 -10.16 -7.44 -23.78
C LYS A 229 -11.20 -6.34 -23.57
N ILE A 230 -10.90 -5.38 -22.70
CA ILE A 230 -11.77 -4.24 -22.38
C ILE A 230 -11.52 -3.10 -23.37
N MET A 231 -10.25 -2.75 -23.58
CA MET A 231 -9.91 -1.64 -24.46
C MET A 231 -8.48 -1.76 -24.99
N GLN A 232 -8.23 -0.99 -26.04
CA GLN A 232 -6.89 -0.81 -26.60
C GLN A 232 -6.69 0.65 -26.94
N LYS A 233 -5.55 1.21 -26.54
CA LYS A 233 -5.23 2.62 -26.74
C LYS A 233 -3.82 2.79 -27.27
N GLN A 234 -3.69 3.61 -28.31
CA GLN A 234 -2.38 4.06 -28.77
C GLN A 234 -1.90 5.21 -27.88
N ILE A 235 -0.72 5.07 -27.29
CA ILE A 235 -0.08 6.09 -26.47
C ILE A 235 1.35 6.27 -26.97
N GLY A 236 1.61 7.37 -27.64
CA GLY A 236 2.85 7.57 -28.37
C GLY A 236 3.05 6.46 -29.44
N TRP A 237 4.20 5.79 -29.38
CA TRP A 237 4.54 4.70 -30.29
C TRP A 237 4.07 3.32 -29.78
N HIS A 238 3.46 3.26 -28.62
CA HIS A 238 3.09 2.02 -27.95
C HIS A 238 1.58 1.83 -27.96
N THR A 239 1.17 0.60 -28.20
CA THR A 239 -0.22 0.18 -28.07
C THR A 239 -0.41 -0.46 -26.70
N TRP A 240 -1.23 0.11 -25.87
CA TRP A 240 -1.58 -0.43 -24.56
C TRP A 240 -2.92 -1.13 -24.61
N THR A 241 -3.00 -2.29 -24.02
CA THR A 241 -4.25 -3.07 -23.97
C THR A 241 -4.61 -3.38 -22.53
N LEU A 242 -5.85 -3.13 -22.18
CA LEU A 242 -6.42 -3.46 -20.88
C LEU A 242 -7.33 -4.68 -21.02
N TYR A 243 -7.10 -5.67 -20.18
CA TYR A 243 -7.89 -6.88 -20.08
C TYR A 243 -8.52 -6.98 -18.69
N VAL A 244 -9.68 -7.67 -18.61
CA VAL A 244 -10.13 -8.31 -17.38
C VAL A 244 -9.67 -9.74 -17.42
N ILE A 245 -9.06 -10.21 -16.35
CA ILE A 245 -8.57 -11.59 -16.22
C ILE A 245 -9.07 -12.21 -14.93
N SER A 246 -9.32 -13.51 -14.95
CA SER A 246 -9.66 -14.31 -13.77
C SER A 246 -9.24 -15.76 -14.00
N ALA A 247 -8.72 -16.43 -12.97
CA ALA A 247 -8.51 -17.87 -12.98
C ALA A 247 -9.75 -18.60 -12.41
N ALA A 248 -10.32 -19.52 -13.15
CA ALA A 248 -11.45 -20.32 -12.66
C ALA A 248 -11.01 -21.36 -11.62
N ASN A 249 -9.83 -21.95 -11.81
CA ASN A 249 -9.27 -22.98 -10.96
C ASN A 249 -7.77 -22.75 -10.76
N PHE A 250 -7.26 -23.30 -9.64
CA PHE A 250 -5.83 -23.38 -9.40
C PHE A 250 -5.25 -24.62 -10.12
N ASN A 251 -4.30 -24.40 -11.00
CA ASN A 251 -3.49 -25.44 -11.62
C ASN A 251 -2.15 -24.86 -12.09
N GLU A 252 -1.25 -25.71 -12.55
CA GLU A 252 0.09 -25.31 -12.98
C GLU A 252 0.07 -24.23 -14.07
N ASN A 253 -0.86 -24.29 -15.01
CA ASN A 253 -0.93 -23.32 -16.11
C ASN A 253 -1.45 -21.96 -15.64
N THR A 254 -2.50 -21.95 -14.79
CA THR A 254 -3.01 -20.69 -14.21
C THR A 254 -2.01 -20.07 -13.25
N ALA A 255 -1.30 -20.87 -12.45
CA ALA A 255 -0.24 -20.37 -11.59
C ALA A 255 0.92 -19.78 -12.39
N LYS A 256 1.40 -20.46 -13.43
CA LYS A 256 2.44 -19.95 -14.34
C LYS A 256 2.02 -18.66 -15.04
N PHE A 257 0.76 -18.53 -15.40
CA PHE A 257 0.24 -17.30 -16.00
C PHE A 257 0.44 -16.09 -15.08
N PHE A 258 0.06 -16.18 -13.81
CA PHE A 258 0.22 -15.08 -12.87
C PHE A 258 1.67 -14.84 -12.47
N LEU A 259 2.51 -15.88 -12.48
CA LEU A 259 3.97 -15.71 -12.27
C LEU A 259 4.65 -14.89 -13.36
N GLU A 260 4.13 -14.87 -14.61
CA GLU A 260 4.63 -13.97 -15.66
C GLU A 260 4.49 -12.49 -15.27
N PHE A 261 3.58 -12.17 -14.35
CA PHE A 261 3.32 -10.83 -13.82
C PHE A 261 3.82 -10.67 -12.37
N HIS A 262 4.73 -11.51 -11.95
CA HIS A 262 5.31 -11.50 -10.60
C HIS A 262 4.28 -11.62 -9.48
N CYS A 263 3.18 -12.35 -9.71
CA CYS A 263 2.16 -12.61 -8.70
C CYS A 263 2.00 -14.10 -8.46
N ARG A 264 1.57 -14.47 -7.25
CA ARG A 264 1.33 -15.86 -6.88
C ARG A 264 -0.17 -16.14 -6.85
N LEU A 265 -0.63 -17.05 -7.70
CA LEU A 265 -2.02 -17.48 -7.65
C LEU A 265 -2.23 -18.37 -6.41
N THR A 266 -3.30 -18.12 -5.68
CA THR A 266 -3.72 -18.91 -4.53
C THR A 266 -5.09 -19.54 -4.79
N ASP A 267 -5.25 -20.78 -4.36
CA ASP A 267 -6.51 -21.52 -4.44
C ASP A 267 -7.34 -21.40 -3.15
N TYR A 268 -6.85 -20.61 -2.24
CA TYR A 268 -7.57 -20.33 -1.02
C TYR A 268 -8.57 -19.22 -1.28
N PRO A 269 -9.85 -19.51 -1.59
CA PRO A 269 -10.91 -18.52 -1.48
C PRO A 269 -11.16 -18.32 0.01
N ILE A 270 -10.11 -18.02 0.72
CA ILE A 270 -10.27 -17.81 2.12
C ILE A 270 -10.73 -16.42 2.26
N SER A 271 -11.94 -16.35 2.62
CA SER A 271 -12.30 -15.50 3.74
C SER A 271 -11.64 -15.98 5.06
N LEU A 272 -10.37 -16.29 5.08
CA LEU A 272 -9.56 -16.00 6.22
C LEU A 272 -9.45 -14.49 6.24
N GLN A 273 -10.49 -13.84 6.71
CA GLN A 273 -10.29 -12.59 7.38
C GLN A 273 -9.34 -12.93 8.51
N LEU A 274 -8.07 -12.64 8.30
CA LEU A 274 -7.22 -12.33 9.41
C LEU A 274 -7.95 -11.19 10.10
N VAL A 275 -8.67 -11.52 11.15
CA VAL A 275 -9.18 -10.52 12.08
C VAL A 275 -7.93 -10.01 12.75
N TRP A 276 -7.34 -9.03 12.12
CA TRP A 276 -6.16 -8.37 12.63
C TRP A 276 -6.62 -7.09 13.33
N PRO A 277 -6.19 -6.84 14.54
CA PRO A 277 -5.36 -7.71 15.38
C PRO A 277 -6.11 -8.97 15.80
N LEU A 278 -5.37 -10.05 15.98
CA LEU A 278 -5.90 -11.30 16.46
C LEU A 278 -6.60 -11.08 17.79
N TYR A 279 -7.92 -11.09 17.76
CA TYR A 279 -8.73 -11.07 18.98
C TYR A 279 -8.72 -12.48 19.57
N VAL A 280 -8.30 -12.58 20.81
CA VAL A 280 -8.37 -13.82 21.58
C VAL A 280 -9.49 -13.70 22.59
N GLU A 281 -10.60 -14.35 22.32
CA GLU A 281 -11.64 -14.55 23.33
C GLU A 281 -11.40 -15.91 23.99
N GLY A 282 -11.15 -15.89 25.31
CA GLY A 282 -10.89 -17.11 26.07
C GLY A 282 -9.41 -17.57 26.07
N ASN A 283 -9.20 -18.87 26.35
CA ASN A 283 -7.86 -19.45 26.55
C ASN A 283 -7.11 -19.85 25.27
N TYR A 284 -7.52 -19.36 24.13
CA TYR A 284 -6.93 -19.75 22.85
C TYR A 284 -5.92 -18.71 22.38
N LEU A 285 -4.70 -19.15 22.23
CA LEU A 285 -3.57 -18.32 21.81
C LEU A 285 -3.29 -18.62 20.34
N VAL A 286 -3.56 -17.66 19.47
CA VAL A 286 -3.12 -17.73 18.08
C VAL A 286 -1.70 -17.18 18.01
N LYS A 287 -0.72 -18.06 17.83
CA LYS A 287 0.66 -17.65 17.57
C LYS A 287 0.88 -17.53 16.07
N HIS A 288 1.25 -16.35 15.63
CA HIS A 288 1.79 -16.15 14.31
C HIS A 288 3.28 -16.53 14.32
N ASN A 289 3.64 -17.55 13.57
CA ASN A 289 5.04 -17.87 13.27
C ASN A 289 5.29 -17.56 11.79
N GLN A 290 6.49 -17.16 11.44
CA GLN A 290 6.87 -16.67 10.11
C GLN A 290 6.49 -17.60 8.94
N ASN A 291 6.27 -18.88 9.20
CA ASN A 291 6.01 -19.90 8.18
C ASN A 291 4.73 -20.70 8.41
N SER A 292 3.89 -20.34 9.35
CA SER A 292 2.65 -21.09 9.62
C SER A 292 1.58 -20.16 10.17
N MET A 293 0.42 -20.29 9.57
CA MET A 293 -0.81 -19.64 10.00
C MET A 293 -1.64 -20.68 10.73
N TYR A 294 -2.00 -20.40 11.97
CA TYR A 294 -2.89 -21.29 12.73
C TYR A 294 -4.30 -20.70 12.69
N MET A 295 -5.25 -21.54 12.31
CA MET A 295 -6.68 -21.24 12.42
C MET A 295 -7.24 -21.81 13.70
N LEU A 296 -8.07 -21.03 14.37
CA LEU A 296 -9.07 -21.54 15.30
C LEU A 296 -10.31 -21.94 14.48
N VAL A 297 -10.69 -23.18 14.56
CA VAL A 297 -11.95 -23.71 14.05
C VAL A 297 -12.96 -23.69 15.20
#